data_47caae7c3c6ca4d1703667ffddc62c7d
#
_entry.id   47caae7c3c6ca4d1703667ffddc62c7d
#
_cell.length_a   1.000
_cell.length_b   1.000
_cell.length_c   1.000
_cell.angle_alpha   90.00
_cell.angle_beta   90.00
_cell.angle_gamma   90.00
#
_symmetry.space_group_name_H-M   'P 1'
#
loop_
_entity.id
_entity.type
_entity.pdbx_description
1 polymer ?
#
loop_
_entity_poly.entity_id
_entity_poly.type
_entity_poly.pdbx_seq_one_letter_code
_entity_poly.pdbx_strand_id
1 'polypeptide(L)'
;MTDRITWDEYFINVADLASVRSPCERLKVGCVLVKNNRLISMGYNGFLAGTNHKSIVRDGHEQATIHAEINAITDAAKRGASIDDCVAYVTHYPCLNCYKALASSGIKKVYYKLDYRNDPVVKELGYEVDVTKIWPSSGNIFEGEKFYIFICFIEWLFRNVKV
;
A
#
# COMPACT_ATOMS: atom_id res chain seq x y z
N MET A 1 16.03 -11.50 23.46
CA MET A 1 14.90 -10.65 23.06
C MET A 1 14.48 -11.09 21.68
N THR A 2 13.24 -11.49 21.50
CA THR A 2 12.71 -11.83 20.18
C THR A 2 12.61 -10.54 19.38
N ASP A 3 13.28 -10.49 18.26
CA ASP A 3 13.35 -9.35 17.30
C ASP A 3 12.00 -9.20 16.60
N ARG A 4 10.97 -8.87 17.38
CA ARG A 4 9.60 -8.77 16.89
C ARG A 4 9.42 -7.42 16.23
N ILE A 5 9.04 -7.40 14.94
CA ILE A 5 8.69 -6.17 14.22
C ILE A 5 7.56 -5.41 14.91
N THR A 6 7.56 -4.09 14.78
CA THR A 6 6.50 -3.23 15.30
C THR A 6 5.18 -3.44 14.54
N TRP A 7 4.07 -2.98 15.12
CA TRP A 7 2.78 -3.03 14.43
C TRP A 7 2.77 -2.17 13.18
N ASP A 8 3.43 -1.03 13.19
CA ASP A 8 3.54 -0.14 12.03
C ASP A 8 4.33 -0.81 10.90
N GLU A 9 5.46 -1.45 11.22
CA GLU A 9 6.22 -2.26 10.25
C GLU A 9 5.41 -3.42 9.70
N TYR A 10 4.66 -4.11 10.56
CA TYR A 10 3.80 -5.21 10.14
C TYR A 10 2.76 -4.74 9.13
N PHE A 11 2.01 -3.67 9.43
CA PHE A 11 0.93 -3.23 8.56
C PHE A 11 1.40 -2.55 7.28
N ILE A 12 2.54 -1.85 7.28
CA ILE A 12 3.09 -1.32 6.03
C ILE A 12 3.57 -2.46 5.11
N ASN A 13 4.11 -3.55 5.67
CA ASN A 13 4.45 -4.74 4.89
C ASN A 13 3.20 -5.48 4.37
N VAL A 14 2.09 -5.49 5.12
CA VAL A 14 0.80 -6.00 4.62
C VAL A 14 0.29 -5.16 3.45
N ALA A 15 0.45 -3.83 3.50
CA ALA A 15 0.13 -2.95 2.38
C ALA A 15 1.03 -3.24 1.15
N ASP A 16 2.33 -3.49 1.35
CA ASP A 16 3.23 -3.94 0.28
C ASP A 16 2.73 -5.25 -0.35
N LEU A 17 2.35 -6.22 0.47
CA LEU A 17 1.82 -7.50 -0.02
C LEU A 17 0.51 -7.29 -0.80
N ALA A 18 -0.38 -6.42 -0.32
CA ALA A 18 -1.60 -6.08 -1.05
C ALA A 18 -1.29 -5.48 -2.42
N SER A 19 -0.26 -4.64 -2.52
CA SER A 19 0.16 -4.00 -3.77
C SER A 19 0.57 -5.00 -4.86
N VAL A 20 1.09 -6.18 -4.50
CA VAL A 20 1.48 -7.24 -5.44
C VAL A 20 0.29 -7.74 -6.26
N ARG A 21 -0.94 -7.63 -5.72
CA ARG A 21 -2.17 -7.97 -6.43
C ARG A 21 -2.57 -6.96 -7.51
N SER A 22 -1.95 -5.79 -7.52
CA SER A 22 -2.29 -4.75 -8.51
C SER A 22 -1.95 -5.22 -9.94
N PRO A 23 -2.90 -5.11 -10.88
CA PRO A 23 -2.65 -5.37 -12.30
C PRO A 23 -1.94 -4.19 -12.99
N CYS A 24 -1.73 -3.06 -12.30
CA CYS A 24 -1.12 -1.88 -12.90
C CYS A 24 0.37 -2.11 -13.16
N GLU A 25 0.79 -1.90 -14.40
CA GLU A 25 2.20 -2.07 -14.80
C GLU A 25 3.07 -0.89 -14.35
N ARG A 26 2.51 0.32 -14.37
CA ARG A 26 3.25 1.55 -14.07
C ARG A 26 3.59 1.71 -12.60
N LEU A 27 2.63 1.48 -11.73
CA LEU A 27 2.78 1.67 -10.28
C LEU A 27 1.81 0.75 -9.54
N LYS A 28 2.34 -0.06 -8.63
CA LYS A 28 1.55 -0.94 -7.77
C LYS A 28 1.44 -0.32 -6.39
N VAL A 29 0.23 0.00 -5.99
CA VAL A 29 -0.08 0.63 -4.71
C VAL A 29 -0.97 -0.30 -3.90
N GLY A 30 -0.68 -0.42 -2.61
CA GLY A 30 -1.50 -1.12 -1.64
C GLY A 30 -1.87 -0.21 -0.48
N CYS A 31 -3.05 -0.43 0.08
CA CYS A 31 -3.56 0.27 1.25
C CYS A 31 -4.23 -0.71 2.20
N VAL A 32 -3.97 -0.57 3.50
CA VAL A 32 -4.68 -1.31 4.55
C VAL A 32 -5.23 -0.34 5.60
N LEU A 33 -6.45 -0.59 6.04
CA LEU A 33 -7.14 0.16 7.09
C LEU A 33 -7.16 -0.69 8.37
N VAL A 34 -6.64 -0.14 9.44
CA VAL A 34 -6.38 -0.86 10.69
C VAL A 34 -6.99 -0.13 11.87
N LYS A 35 -7.66 -0.86 12.75
CA LYS A 35 -8.17 -0.37 14.04
C LYS A 35 -7.79 -1.32 15.14
N ASN A 36 -7.24 -0.80 16.24
CA ASN A 36 -6.83 -1.60 17.41
C ASN A 36 -5.94 -2.81 17.03
N ASN A 37 -4.96 -2.60 16.16
CA ASN A 37 -4.08 -3.63 15.62
C ASN A 37 -4.82 -4.79 14.92
N ARG A 38 -5.97 -4.51 14.31
CA ARG A 38 -6.73 -5.45 13.48
C ARG A 38 -6.96 -4.86 12.10
N LEU A 39 -6.71 -5.67 11.09
CA LEU A 39 -7.02 -5.33 9.69
C LEU A 39 -8.54 -5.28 9.52
N ILE A 40 -9.06 -4.12 9.17
CA ILE A 40 -10.48 -3.89 8.90
C ILE A 40 -10.79 -4.04 7.41
N SER A 41 -9.97 -3.41 6.57
CA SER A 41 -10.11 -3.44 5.12
C SER A 41 -8.77 -3.31 4.43
N MET A 42 -8.71 -3.73 3.18
CA MET A 42 -7.52 -3.59 2.33
C MET A 42 -7.92 -3.31 0.90
N GLY A 43 -7.05 -2.63 0.18
CA GLY A 43 -7.19 -2.34 -1.23
C GLY A 43 -5.85 -2.31 -1.95
N TYR A 44 -5.90 -2.47 -3.24
CA TYR A 44 -4.79 -2.22 -4.17
C TYR A 44 -5.34 -1.48 -5.39
N ASN A 45 -4.49 -0.72 -6.09
CA ASN A 45 -4.97 -0.04 -7.28
C ASN A 45 -5.28 -1.06 -8.39
N GLY A 46 -6.47 -0.94 -8.98
CA GLY A 46 -6.94 -1.94 -9.93
C GLY A 46 -8.20 -1.51 -10.68
N PHE A 47 -8.51 -2.24 -11.72
CA PHE A 47 -9.70 -2.01 -12.54
C PHE A 47 -10.98 -2.39 -11.79
N LEU A 48 -12.10 -1.85 -12.23
CA LEU A 48 -13.41 -2.25 -11.72
C LEU A 48 -13.63 -3.76 -11.95
N ALA A 49 -14.19 -4.43 -10.96
CA ALA A 49 -14.51 -5.84 -11.05
C ALA A 49 -15.48 -6.10 -12.21
N GLY A 50 -15.19 -7.11 -13.03
CA GLY A 50 -16.01 -7.48 -14.20
C GLY A 50 -15.81 -6.62 -15.44
N THR A 51 -14.90 -5.64 -15.43
CA THR A 51 -14.56 -4.86 -16.63
C THR A 51 -13.30 -5.39 -17.32
N ASN A 52 -13.11 -5.01 -18.57
CA ASN A 52 -11.87 -5.29 -19.29
C ASN A 52 -10.70 -4.52 -18.62
N HIS A 53 -9.61 -5.22 -18.39
CA HIS A 53 -8.38 -4.64 -17.82
C HIS A 53 -7.62 -3.86 -18.91
N LYS A 54 -8.20 -2.76 -19.36
CA LYS A 54 -7.61 -1.88 -20.37
C LYS A 54 -7.27 -0.52 -19.74
N SER A 55 -5.99 -0.17 -19.79
CA SER A 55 -5.50 1.13 -19.35
C SER A 55 -6.09 2.26 -20.20
N ILE A 56 -6.52 3.31 -19.56
CA ILE A 56 -6.99 4.57 -20.16
C ILE A 56 -6.18 5.70 -19.57
N VAL A 57 -5.22 6.22 -20.32
CA VAL A 57 -4.35 7.30 -19.85
C VAL A 57 -4.83 8.63 -20.43
N ARG A 58 -5.04 9.63 -19.54
CA ARG A 58 -5.30 11.02 -19.90
C ARG A 58 -4.33 11.91 -19.13
N ASP A 59 -3.68 12.83 -19.79
CA ASP A 59 -2.72 13.79 -19.18
C ASP A 59 -1.66 13.10 -18.30
N GLY A 60 -1.16 11.94 -18.75
CA GLY A 60 -0.18 11.14 -18.02
C GLY A 60 -0.71 10.40 -16.79
N HIS A 61 -2.03 10.38 -16.57
CA HIS A 61 -2.68 9.70 -15.46
C HIS A 61 -3.54 8.53 -15.95
N GLU A 62 -3.44 7.40 -15.25
CA GLU A 62 -4.32 6.25 -15.43
C GLU A 62 -5.71 6.57 -14.90
N GLN A 63 -6.74 6.44 -15.73
CA GLN A 63 -8.13 6.77 -15.40
C GLN A 63 -9.01 5.52 -15.18
N ALA A 64 -8.62 4.36 -15.70
CA ALA A 64 -9.44 3.16 -15.64
C ALA A 64 -9.28 2.39 -14.31
N THR A 65 -8.25 2.71 -13.52
CA THR A 65 -8.02 2.05 -12.23
C THR A 65 -8.52 2.87 -11.06
N ILE A 66 -9.10 2.20 -10.08
CA ILE A 66 -9.42 2.76 -8.77
C ILE A 66 -8.14 2.77 -7.95
N HIS A 67 -7.86 3.85 -7.21
CA HIS A 67 -6.71 3.92 -6.31
C HIS A 67 -6.88 2.96 -5.12
N ALA A 68 -5.76 2.50 -4.56
CA ALA A 68 -5.74 1.52 -3.48
C ALA A 68 -6.53 1.97 -2.25
N GLU A 69 -6.41 3.24 -1.88
CA GLU A 69 -7.10 3.84 -0.74
C GLU A 69 -8.61 3.83 -0.96
N ILE A 70 -9.06 4.22 -2.15
CA ILE A 70 -10.49 4.19 -2.52
C ILE A 70 -11.02 2.76 -2.53
N ASN A 71 -10.25 1.81 -3.05
CA ASN A 71 -10.62 0.39 -3.00
C ASN A 71 -10.77 -0.11 -1.56
N ALA A 72 -9.88 0.27 -0.64
CA ALA A 72 -9.99 -0.10 0.76
C ALA A 72 -11.24 0.49 1.42
N ILE A 73 -11.56 1.77 1.15
CA ILE A 73 -12.77 2.43 1.66
C ILE A 73 -14.03 1.75 1.10
N THR A 74 -14.08 1.51 -0.20
CA THR A 74 -15.27 0.92 -0.85
C THR A 74 -15.47 -0.56 -0.50
N ASP A 75 -14.38 -1.31 -0.27
CA ASP A 75 -14.47 -2.67 0.26
C ASP A 75 -15.09 -2.67 1.67
N ALA A 76 -14.65 -1.78 2.54
CA ALA A 76 -15.25 -1.63 3.87
C ALA A 76 -16.74 -1.27 3.76
N ALA A 77 -17.09 -0.28 2.93
CA ALA A 77 -18.47 0.13 2.71
C ALA A 77 -19.35 -1.03 2.20
N LYS A 78 -18.86 -1.79 1.22
CA LYS A 78 -19.57 -2.97 0.67
C LYS A 78 -19.86 -4.03 1.73
N ARG A 79 -18.95 -4.20 2.70
CA ARG A 79 -19.10 -5.19 3.78
C ARG A 79 -19.81 -4.64 5.02
N GLY A 80 -20.19 -3.36 5.04
CA GLY A 80 -20.76 -2.71 6.22
C GLY A 80 -19.76 -2.58 7.39
N ALA A 81 -18.46 -2.58 7.11
CA ALA A 81 -17.42 -2.44 8.13
C ALA A 81 -17.14 -0.95 8.38
N SER A 82 -17.23 -0.51 9.63
CA SER A 82 -16.85 0.86 10.00
C SER A 82 -15.34 1.02 9.93
N ILE A 83 -14.90 2.08 9.26
CA ILE A 83 -13.50 2.49 9.18
C ILE A 83 -13.23 3.78 9.96
N ASP A 84 -14.24 4.29 10.63
CA ASP A 84 -14.11 5.41 11.55
C ASP A 84 -13.06 5.07 12.61
N ASP A 85 -12.15 6.01 12.87
CA ASP A 85 -11.08 5.85 13.85
C ASP A 85 -9.95 4.87 13.43
N CYS A 86 -9.92 4.46 12.16
CA CYS A 86 -8.84 3.63 11.64
C CYS A 86 -7.57 4.44 11.35
N VAL A 87 -6.45 3.71 11.30
CA VAL A 87 -5.17 4.15 10.74
C VAL A 87 -5.01 3.52 9.36
N ALA A 88 -4.62 4.33 8.37
CA ALA A 88 -4.31 3.85 7.03
C ALA A 88 -2.80 3.66 6.86
N TYR A 89 -2.40 2.53 6.29
CA TYR A 89 -1.02 2.26 5.86
C TYR A 89 -1.03 2.12 4.35
N VAL A 90 -0.28 2.97 3.66
CA VAL A 90 -0.25 3.05 2.19
C VAL A 90 1.19 2.93 1.70
N THR A 91 1.41 2.17 0.65
CA THR A 91 2.77 2.00 0.10
C THR A 91 3.36 3.31 -0.43
N HIS A 92 2.53 4.23 -0.90
CA HIS A 92 2.94 5.51 -1.48
C HIS A 92 2.20 6.69 -0.85
N TYR A 93 2.81 7.87 -0.93
CA TYR A 93 2.16 9.11 -0.49
C TYR A 93 0.79 9.27 -1.16
N PRO A 94 -0.30 9.50 -0.40
CA PRO A 94 -1.64 9.59 -0.96
C PRO A 94 -1.79 10.83 -1.85
N CYS A 95 -2.45 10.70 -2.99
CA CYS A 95 -2.83 11.87 -3.77
C CYS A 95 -3.90 12.68 -3.02
N LEU A 96 -4.08 13.95 -3.40
CA LEU A 96 -5.02 14.86 -2.74
C LEU A 96 -6.45 14.30 -2.64
N ASN A 97 -6.93 13.61 -3.67
CA ASN A 97 -8.28 13.05 -3.66
C ASN A 97 -8.41 11.85 -2.70
N CYS A 98 -7.39 10.98 -2.67
CA CYS A 98 -7.35 9.87 -1.72
C CYS A 98 -7.22 10.36 -0.28
N TYR A 99 -6.38 11.38 -0.04
CA TYR A 99 -6.27 12.00 1.27
C TYR A 99 -7.62 12.54 1.76
N LYS A 100 -8.32 13.32 0.93
CA LYS A 100 -9.65 13.85 1.27
C LYS A 100 -10.66 12.73 1.58
N ALA A 101 -10.63 11.65 0.79
CA ALA A 101 -11.52 10.51 1.00
C ALA A 101 -11.22 9.79 2.33
N LEU A 102 -9.94 9.56 2.63
CA LEU A 102 -9.52 8.97 3.91
C LEU A 102 -9.94 9.84 5.09
N ALA A 103 -9.63 11.12 5.05
CA ALA A 103 -9.98 12.07 6.11
C ALA A 103 -11.49 12.14 6.33
N SER A 104 -12.29 12.27 5.24
CA SER A 104 -13.75 12.32 5.31
C SER A 104 -14.39 11.01 5.78
N SER A 105 -13.65 9.90 5.71
CA SER A 105 -14.09 8.58 6.19
C SER A 105 -13.78 8.31 7.66
N GLY A 106 -13.24 9.29 8.39
CA GLY A 106 -12.90 9.17 9.80
C GLY A 106 -11.54 8.52 10.08
N ILE A 107 -10.65 8.46 9.08
CA ILE A 107 -9.26 7.98 9.29
C ILE A 107 -8.51 8.99 10.15
N LYS A 108 -7.88 8.53 11.22
CA LYS A 108 -7.14 9.39 12.17
C LYS A 108 -5.72 9.71 11.73
N LYS A 109 -5.07 8.77 11.06
CA LYS A 109 -3.67 8.86 10.67
C LYS A 109 -3.39 8.08 9.41
N VAL A 110 -2.48 8.61 8.59
CA VAL A 110 -1.99 7.94 7.39
C VAL A 110 -0.50 7.73 7.51
N TYR A 111 -0.07 6.49 7.47
CA TYR A 111 1.33 6.11 7.29
C TYR A 111 1.61 5.76 5.84
N TYR A 112 2.75 6.21 5.31
CA TYR A 112 3.18 5.85 3.96
C TYR A 112 4.67 5.49 3.92
N LYS A 113 5.06 4.71 2.90
CA LYS A 113 6.44 4.22 2.74
C LYS A 113 7.25 5.04 1.74
N LEU A 114 6.71 5.25 0.54
CA LEU A 114 7.42 5.85 -0.58
C LEU A 114 6.82 7.22 -0.96
N ASP A 115 7.69 8.19 -1.20
CA ASP A 115 7.28 9.48 -1.74
C ASP A 115 6.78 9.30 -3.19
N TYR A 116 5.67 9.98 -3.52
CA TYR A 116 5.12 10.01 -4.85
C TYR A 116 4.31 11.28 -5.06
N ARG A 117 4.87 12.24 -5.87
CA ARG A 117 4.22 13.52 -6.19
C ARG A 117 3.54 14.13 -4.96
N ASN A 118 4.29 14.26 -3.86
CA ASN A 118 3.77 14.75 -2.58
C ASN A 118 3.16 16.15 -2.77
N ASP A 119 1.84 16.19 -2.95
CA ASP A 119 1.10 17.43 -3.15
C ASP A 119 1.14 18.25 -1.86
N PRO A 120 1.67 19.50 -1.87
CA PRO A 120 1.74 20.34 -0.68
C PRO A 120 0.37 20.62 -0.06
N VAL A 121 -0.68 20.66 -0.86
CA VAL A 121 -2.07 20.88 -0.37
C VAL A 121 -2.49 19.78 0.62
N VAL A 122 -1.99 18.56 0.49
CA VAL A 122 -2.25 17.50 1.49
C VAL A 122 -1.77 17.93 2.86
N LYS A 123 -0.60 18.58 2.96
CA LYS A 123 -0.07 19.10 4.23
C LYS A 123 -0.87 20.30 4.72
N GLU A 124 -1.30 21.17 3.82
CA GLU A 124 -2.12 22.35 4.17
C GLU A 124 -3.49 21.94 4.71
N LEU A 125 -4.10 20.88 4.15
CA LEU A 125 -5.37 20.32 4.62
C LEU A 125 -5.20 19.37 5.81
N GLY A 126 -3.98 18.91 6.09
CA GLY A 126 -3.64 17.88 7.07
C GLY A 126 -3.76 18.29 8.53
N TYR A 127 -4.58 19.28 8.86
CA TYR A 127 -4.70 19.78 10.23
C TYR A 127 -5.26 18.71 11.21
N GLU A 128 -6.10 17.79 10.75
CA GLU A 128 -6.72 16.76 11.59
C GLU A 128 -6.20 15.34 11.33
N VAL A 129 -5.63 15.09 10.15
CA VAL A 129 -5.13 13.76 9.77
C VAL A 129 -3.65 13.84 9.41
N ASP A 130 -2.81 13.40 10.33
CA ASP A 130 -1.36 13.38 10.13
C ASP A 130 -0.95 12.36 9.06
N VAL A 131 -0.09 12.80 8.13
CA VAL A 131 0.49 11.97 7.08
C VAL A 131 1.98 11.79 7.34
N THR A 132 2.34 10.64 7.89
CA THR A 132 3.69 10.34 8.38
C THR A 132 4.39 9.30 7.52
N LYS A 133 5.61 9.60 7.07
CA LYS A 133 6.47 8.61 6.40
C LYS A 133 7.03 7.63 7.42
N ILE A 134 6.92 6.35 7.11
CA ILE A 134 7.56 5.29 7.90
C ILE A 134 8.45 4.43 7.02
N TRP A 135 9.57 4.01 7.58
CA TRP A 135 10.51 3.11 6.93
C TRP A 135 10.69 1.89 7.82
N PRO A 136 10.46 0.66 7.32
CA PRO A 136 10.73 -0.54 8.10
C PRO A 136 12.21 -0.61 8.48
N SER A 137 12.51 -0.72 9.77
CA SER A 137 13.90 -0.81 10.27
C SER A 137 14.59 -2.11 9.83
N SER A 138 13.82 -3.15 9.56
CA SER A 138 14.29 -4.46 9.07
C SER A 138 14.47 -4.56 7.55
N GLY A 139 14.30 -3.45 6.81
CA GLY A 139 14.23 -3.49 5.36
C GLY A 139 12.88 -4.04 4.86
N ASN A 140 12.76 -4.25 3.56
CA ASN A 140 11.57 -4.90 3.02
C ASN A 140 11.66 -6.41 3.29
N ILE A 141 10.71 -6.97 4.04
CA ILE A 141 10.67 -8.42 4.32
C ILE A 141 10.79 -9.25 3.02
N PHE A 142 10.26 -8.72 1.92
CA PHE A 142 10.33 -9.35 0.60
C PHE A 142 11.66 -9.13 -0.14
N GLU A 143 12.45 -8.10 0.21
CA GLU A 143 13.79 -7.92 -0.37
C GLU A 143 14.80 -8.91 0.22
N GLY A 144 14.67 -9.23 1.50
CA GLY A 144 15.49 -10.28 2.14
C GLY A 144 15.28 -11.64 1.49
N GLU A 145 14.05 -12.03 1.16
CA GLU A 145 13.77 -13.30 0.48
C GLU A 145 14.25 -13.33 -0.97
N LYS A 146 14.15 -12.22 -1.72
CA LYS A 146 14.74 -12.14 -3.08
C LYS A 146 16.24 -12.30 -3.05
N PHE A 147 16.91 -11.76 -2.04
CA PHE A 147 18.35 -11.92 -1.85
C PHE A 147 18.70 -13.36 -1.47
N TYR A 148 17.89 -14.00 -0.63
CA TYR A 148 18.08 -15.41 -0.23
C TYR A 148 17.83 -16.37 -1.42
N ILE A 149 16.76 -16.14 -2.19
CA ILE A 149 16.46 -16.92 -3.40
C ILE A 149 17.55 -16.71 -4.45
N PHE A 150 18.09 -15.50 -4.59
CA PHE A 150 19.16 -15.20 -5.53
C PHE A 150 20.47 -15.88 -5.09
N ILE A 151 20.81 -15.89 -3.80
CA ILE A 151 21.97 -16.62 -3.27
C ILE A 151 21.81 -18.13 -3.45
N CYS A 152 20.66 -18.69 -3.09
CA CYS A 152 20.34 -20.10 -3.29
C CYS A 152 20.38 -20.50 -4.78
N PHE A 153 19.91 -19.63 -5.68
CA PHE A 153 19.97 -19.84 -7.12
C PHE A 153 21.40 -19.80 -7.65
N ILE A 154 22.25 -18.89 -7.16
CA ILE A 154 23.67 -18.82 -7.51
C ILE A 154 24.40 -20.05 -6.96
N GLU A 155 24.17 -20.46 -5.72
CA GLU A 155 24.77 -21.67 -5.15
C GLU A 155 24.32 -22.93 -5.89
N TRP A 156 23.05 -23.01 -6.32
CA TRP A 156 22.54 -24.11 -7.14
C TRP A 156 23.22 -24.14 -8.52
N LEU A 157 23.40 -22.98 -9.16
CA LEU A 157 24.13 -22.82 -10.43
C LEU A 157 25.59 -23.30 -10.31
N PHE A 158 26.32 -22.89 -9.25
CA PHE A 158 27.69 -23.32 -9.02
C PHE A 158 27.81 -24.79 -8.70
N ARG A 159 26.80 -25.42 -8.12
CA ARG A 159 26.81 -26.87 -7.84
C ARG A 159 26.45 -27.75 -9.03
N ASN A 160 25.66 -27.24 -9.98
CA ASN A 160 25.09 -28.04 -11.06
C ASN A 160 25.61 -27.69 -12.46
N VAL A 161 26.38 -26.64 -12.64
CA VAL A 161 27.09 -26.34 -13.88
C VAL A 161 28.53 -26.84 -13.72
N LYS A 162 28.76 -28.10 -14.08
CA LYS A 162 30.10 -28.59 -14.34
C LYS A 162 30.56 -28.10 -15.71
N VAL A 163 31.59 -27.28 -15.75
CA VAL A 163 32.40 -27.01 -16.93
C VAL A 163 33.16 -28.27 -17.31
#